data_f8f6db7d3e9ba7c0866564bb9dc5afbc
#
_entry.id   f8f6db7d3e9ba7c0866564bb9dc5afbc
#
_cell.length_a   1.000
_cell.length_b   1.000
_cell.length_c   1.000
_cell.angle_alpha   90.00
_cell.angle_beta   90.00
_cell.angle_gamma   90.00
#
_symmetry.space_group_name_H-M   'P 1'
#
loop_
_entity.id
_entity.type
_entity.pdbx_description
1 polymer ?
#
loop_
_entity_poly.entity_id
_entity_poly.type
_entity_poly.pdbx_seq_one_letter_code
_entity_poly.pdbx_strand_id
1 'polypeptide(L)'
;VFQDLGADGIISGGQTMNPSTESILREINKVPAEVVFVLPNNKNIIMAAQQCVGLTPKEVVVVPTETIPQGITAMMSVDPDLEPEALLGAMSGAIAGVATAQITYAARDSDFDGFQIAEGDYLALLGGKLFGTDKDLTALLRKLAEKAAEDGAEFVTVFCGEDVSEEQAQAAEEIFAQACPDAELSVLPGGQPVYYYIVSIE
;
A
#
# COMPACT_ATOMS: atom_id res chain seq x y z
N VAL A 1 12.30 1.73 -2.49
CA VAL A 1 11.80 1.69 -1.09
C VAL A 1 12.03 0.31 -0.47
N PHE A 2 11.39 -0.81 -0.91
CA PHE A 2 11.55 -2.11 -0.24
C PHE A 2 12.99 -2.63 -0.21
N GLN A 3 13.77 -2.45 -1.29
CA GLN A 3 15.20 -2.78 -1.31
C GLN A 3 16.00 -1.94 -0.32
N ASP A 4 15.68 -0.65 -0.21
CA ASP A 4 16.35 0.27 0.72
C ASP A 4 16.01 -0.07 2.18
N LEU A 5 14.83 -0.68 2.42
CA LEU A 5 14.42 -1.21 3.71
C LEU A 5 14.99 -2.61 4.01
N GLY A 6 15.77 -3.19 3.10
CA GLY A 6 16.45 -4.46 3.31
C GLY A 6 15.71 -5.71 2.84
N ALA A 7 14.72 -5.58 1.95
CA ALA A 7 14.08 -6.76 1.36
C ALA A 7 15.05 -7.56 0.49
N ASP A 8 15.20 -8.86 0.76
CA ASP A 8 16.10 -9.78 0.04
C ASP A 8 15.56 -10.17 -1.35
N GLY A 9 14.25 -10.15 -1.54
CA GLY A 9 13.59 -10.48 -2.79
C GLY A 9 12.36 -9.65 -3.04
N ILE A 10 12.12 -9.29 -4.30
CA ILE A 10 10.95 -8.53 -4.72
C ILE A 10 10.31 -9.23 -5.93
N ILE A 11 9.01 -9.45 -5.83
CA ILE A 11 8.19 -9.94 -6.94
C ILE A 11 7.38 -8.77 -7.46
N SER A 12 7.69 -8.30 -8.66
CA SER A 12 6.93 -7.25 -9.33
C SER A 12 5.63 -7.81 -9.89
N GLY A 13 4.54 -7.08 -9.73
CA GLY A 13 3.21 -7.43 -10.21
C GLY A 13 2.12 -6.98 -9.23
N GLY A 14 0.96 -7.60 -9.30
CA GLY A 14 -0.10 -7.40 -8.30
C GLY A 14 -1.20 -6.42 -8.71
N GLN A 15 -0.97 -5.49 -9.62
CA GLN A 15 -2.04 -4.62 -10.13
C GLN A 15 -2.73 -5.21 -11.36
N THR A 16 -1.95 -5.80 -12.26
CA THR A 16 -2.44 -6.40 -13.51
C THR A 16 -2.35 -7.92 -13.51
N MET A 17 -1.40 -8.50 -12.79
CA MET A 17 -1.19 -9.95 -12.67
C MET A 17 -0.71 -10.29 -11.27
N ASN A 18 -1.52 -11.08 -10.54
CA ASN A 18 -1.09 -11.63 -9.25
C ASN A 18 -0.02 -12.72 -9.46
N PRO A 19 1.07 -12.72 -8.71
CA PRO A 19 2.05 -13.79 -8.77
C PRO A 19 1.43 -15.12 -8.34
N SER A 20 1.82 -16.20 -9.04
CA SER A 20 1.41 -17.55 -8.67
C SER A 20 2.17 -18.04 -7.43
N THR A 21 1.62 -19.04 -6.74
CA THR A 21 2.31 -19.75 -5.65
C THR A 21 3.68 -20.23 -6.07
N GLU A 22 3.82 -20.73 -7.32
CA GLU A 22 5.10 -21.17 -7.87
C GLU A 22 6.11 -20.02 -8.00
N SER A 23 5.64 -18.84 -8.43
CA SER A 23 6.50 -17.66 -8.55
C SER A 23 6.99 -17.19 -7.18
N ILE A 24 6.12 -17.21 -6.18
CA ILE A 24 6.46 -16.86 -4.80
C ILE A 24 7.46 -17.86 -4.23
N LEU A 25 7.22 -19.16 -4.38
CA LEU A 25 8.14 -20.22 -3.93
C LEU A 25 9.53 -20.10 -4.55
N ARG A 26 9.60 -19.74 -5.83
CA ARG A 26 10.87 -19.55 -6.53
C ARG A 26 11.70 -18.44 -5.88
N GLU A 27 11.08 -17.34 -5.52
CA GLU A 27 11.78 -16.23 -4.85
C GLU A 27 12.14 -16.61 -3.41
N ILE A 28 11.25 -17.25 -2.64
CA ILE A 28 11.55 -17.76 -1.30
C ILE A 28 12.80 -18.66 -1.32
N ASN A 29 12.89 -19.56 -2.30
CA ASN A 29 14.00 -20.50 -2.37
C ASN A 29 15.35 -19.86 -2.76
N LYS A 30 15.34 -18.66 -3.35
CA LYS A 30 16.56 -17.89 -3.66
C LYS A 30 17.16 -17.20 -2.44
N VAL A 31 16.35 -16.85 -1.45
CA VAL A 31 16.81 -16.14 -0.25
C VAL A 31 17.70 -17.07 0.58
N PRO A 32 18.93 -16.66 0.96
CA PRO A 32 19.85 -17.52 1.71
C PRO A 32 19.55 -17.49 3.23
N ALA A 33 18.30 -17.75 3.62
CA ALA A 33 17.84 -17.80 5.00
C ALA A 33 16.96 -19.02 5.25
N GLU A 34 16.92 -19.50 6.48
CA GLU A 34 16.06 -20.61 6.91
C GLU A 34 14.63 -20.14 7.18
N VAL A 35 14.48 -18.93 7.71
CA VAL A 35 13.18 -18.27 7.95
C VAL A 35 12.98 -17.15 6.93
N VAL A 36 11.86 -17.13 6.25
CA VAL A 36 11.54 -16.15 5.21
C VAL A 36 10.18 -15.52 5.47
N PHE A 37 10.19 -14.23 5.72
CA PHE A 37 8.97 -13.44 5.85
C PHE A 37 8.48 -13.01 4.47
N VAL A 38 7.20 -13.23 4.19
CA VAL A 38 6.55 -12.84 2.92
C VAL A 38 5.51 -11.78 3.20
N LEU A 39 5.65 -10.63 2.55
CA LEU A 39 4.74 -9.48 2.62
C LEU A 39 3.99 -9.37 1.28
N PRO A 40 2.76 -9.87 1.17
CA PRO A 40 2.01 -9.87 -0.08
C PRO A 40 1.66 -8.48 -0.62
N ASN A 41 1.42 -7.50 0.26
CA ASN A 41 1.05 -6.12 -0.07
C ASN A 41 -0.21 -6.00 -0.97
N ASN A 42 -0.98 -7.08 -1.03
CA ASN A 42 -2.24 -7.17 -1.76
C ASN A 42 -3.06 -8.33 -1.19
N LYS A 43 -4.31 -8.05 -0.78
CA LYS A 43 -5.20 -9.06 -0.19
C LYS A 43 -5.41 -10.29 -1.08
N ASN A 44 -5.37 -10.11 -2.41
CA ASN A 44 -5.57 -11.20 -3.37
C ASN A 44 -4.35 -12.14 -3.46
N ILE A 45 -3.19 -11.72 -2.96
CA ILE A 45 -1.95 -12.50 -2.98
C ILE A 45 -1.72 -13.25 -1.67
N ILE A 46 -2.36 -12.84 -0.57
CA ILE A 46 -2.18 -13.45 0.75
C ILE A 46 -2.40 -14.97 0.71
N MET A 47 -3.46 -15.42 0.05
CA MET A 47 -3.76 -16.85 -0.06
C MET A 47 -2.68 -17.62 -0.83
N ALA A 48 -2.16 -17.05 -1.92
CA ALA A 48 -1.08 -17.68 -2.68
C ALA A 48 0.23 -17.75 -1.87
N ALA A 49 0.52 -16.72 -1.07
CA ALA A 49 1.64 -16.71 -0.14
C ALA A 49 1.49 -17.77 0.96
N GLN A 50 0.29 -17.89 1.54
CA GLN A 50 -0.01 -18.92 2.55
C GLN A 50 0.12 -20.34 2.01
N GLN A 51 -0.20 -20.58 0.75
CA GLN A 51 0.01 -21.87 0.11
C GLN A 51 1.48 -22.28 -0.01
N CYS A 52 2.41 -21.33 0.10
CA CYS A 52 3.85 -21.64 0.10
C CYS A 52 4.32 -22.29 1.39
N VAL A 53 3.58 -22.12 2.48
CA VAL A 53 3.92 -22.74 3.78
C VAL A 53 3.88 -24.26 3.65
N GLY A 54 4.98 -24.91 4.00
CA GLY A 54 5.12 -26.37 3.91
C GLY A 54 5.47 -26.92 2.52
N LEU A 55 5.58 -26.07 1.49
CA LEU A 55 6.04 -26.48 0.15
C LEU A 55 7.54 -26.26 -0.09
N THR A 56 8.26 -25.81 0.91
CA THR A 56 9.71 -25.62 0.95
C THR A 56 10.25 -26.13 2.29
N PRO A 57 11.54 -26.52 2.38
CA PRO A 57 12.15 -26.87 3.66
C PRO A 57 12.36 -25.68 4.60
N LYS A 58 12.17 -24.46 4.09
CA LYS A 58 12.29 -23.23 4.88
C LYS A 58 11.04 -22.97 5.70
N GLU A 59 11.20 -22.26 6.81
CA GLU A 59 10.09 -21.70 7.55
C GLU A 59 9.58 -20.45 6.82
N VAL A 60 8.34 -20.50 6.34
CA VAL A 60 7.70 -19.38 5.63
C VAL A 60 6.69 -18.72 6.56
N VAL A 61 6.91 -17.46 6.86
CA VAL A 61 6.04 -16.64 7.70
C VAL A 61 5.35 -15.58 6.83
N VAL A 62 4.03 -15.64 6.73
CA VAL A 62 3.26 -14.68 5.91
C VAL A 62 2.75 -13.57 6.82
N VAL A 63 3.23 -12.34 6.59
CA VAL A 63 2.68 -11.13 7.21
C VAL A 63 1.49 -10.68 6.37
N PRO A 64 0.28 -10.54 6.94
CA PRO A 64 -0.94 -10.34 6.15
C PRO A 64 -1.10 -8.89 5.66
N THR A 65 -0.09 -8.37 4.97
CA THR A 65 -0.12 -7.03 4.38
C THR A 65 -1.04 -7.00 3.16
N GLU A 66 -2.01 -6.09 3.17
CA GLU A 66 -3.00 -5.93 2.09
C GLU A 66 -2.64 -4.81 1.12
N THR A 67 -1.72 -3.92 1.51
CA THR A 67 -1.34 -2.74 0.75
C THR A 67 0.16 -2.48 0.82
N ILE A 68 0.68 -1.70 -0.12
CA ILE A 68 2.09 -1.26 -0.14
C ILE A 68 2.46 -0.46 1.12
N PRO A 69 1.67 0.53 1.58
CA PRO A 69 1.93 1.21 2.85
C PRO A 69 2.06 0.25 4.03
N GLN A 70 1.13 -0.69 4.19
CA GLN A 70 1.25 -1.71 5.23
C GLN A 70 2.54 -2.51 5.13
N GLY A 71 2.97 -2.88 3.92
CA GLY A 71 4.25 -3.56 3.71
C GLY A 71 5.45 -2.72 4.14
N ILE A 72 5.43 -1.43 3.88
CA ILE A 72 6.49 -0.50 4.28
C ILE A 72 6.55 -0.40 5.80
N THR A 73 5.41 -0.15 6.46
CA THR A 73 5.33 -0.08 7.93
C THR A 73 5.74 -1.39 8.59
N ALA A 74 5.34 -2.54 8.01
CA ALA A 74 5.80 -3.85 8.47
C ALA A 74 7.34 -3.99 8.39
N MET A 75 7.95 -3.58 7.27
CA MET A 75 9.41 -3.61 7.11
C MET A 75 10.14 -2.69 8.10
N MET A 76 9.57 -1.53 8.38
CA MET A 76 10.14 -0.59 9.38
C MET A 76 10.04 -1.12 10.81
N SER A 77 9.16 -2.08 11.06
CA SER A 77 8.97 -2.73 12.37
C SER A 77 9.84 -3.99 12.57
N VAL A 78 10.72 -4.29 11.62
CA VAL A 78 11.60 -5.46 11.72
C VAL A 78 12.61 -5.27 12.82
N ASP A 79 12.60 -6.18 13.79
CA ASP A 79 13.59 -6.30 14.85
C ASP A 79 14.28 -7.68 14.70
N PRO A 80 15.56 -7.71 14.28
CA PRO A 80 16.27 -8.95 14.02
C PRO A 80 16.58 -9.77 15.29
N ASP A 81 16.39 -9.19 16.47
CA ASP A 81 16.60 -9.87 17.76
C ASP A 81 15.35 -10.64 18.23
N LEU A 82 14.22 -10.50 17.54
CA LEU A 82 12.99 -11.21 17.87
C LEU A 82 12.92 -12.59 17.21
N GLU A 83 12.38 -13.56 17.94
CA GLU A 83 11.97 -14.84 17.38
C GLU A 83 10.85 -14.66 16.32
N PRO A 84 10.74 -15.56 15.33
CA PRO A 84 9.83 -15.38 14.19
C PRO A 84 8.37 -15.10 14.58
N GLU A 85 7.84 -15.78 15.60
CA GLU A 85 6.47 -15.58 16.07
C GLU A 85 6.27 -14.19 16.71
N ALA A 86 7.24 -13.74 17.50
CA ALA A 86 7.22 -12.41 18.12
C ALA A 86 7.36 -11.31 17.07
N LEU A 87 8.22 -11.49 16.08
CA LEU A 87 8.39 -10.57 14.96
C LEU A 87 7.12 -10.48 14.10
N LEU A 88 6.48 -11.61 13.78
CA LEU A 88 5.17 -11.61 13.10
C LEU A 88 4.13 -10.81 13.89
N GLY A 89 4.11 -10.97 15.23
CA GLY A 89 3.23 -10.22 16.11
C GLY A 89 3.49 -8.71 16.06
N ALA A 90 4.75 -8.29 16.11
CA ALA A 90 5.16 -6.89 16.02
C ALA A 90 4.77 -6.27 14.68
N MET A 91 5.13 -6.93 13.56
CA MET A 91 4.78 -6.47 12.21
C MET A 91 3.26 -6.39 12.00
N SER A 92 2.51 -7.41 12.47
CA SER A 92 1.04 -7.44 12.37
C SER A 92 0.39 -6.35 13.23
N GLY A 93 0.95 -6.05 14.39
CA GLY A 93 0.51 -4.94 15.23
C GLY A 93 0.72 -3.58 14.56
N ALA A 94 1.89 -3.38 13.95
CA ALA A 94 2.23 -2.13 13.28
C ALA A 94 1.30 -1.84 12.09
N ILE A 95 1.00 -2.84 11.25
CA ILE A 95 0.12 -2.63 10.07
C ILE A 95 -1.34 -2.36 10.44
N ALA A 96 -1.78 -2.69 11.63
CA ALA A 96 -3.16 -2.48 12.06
C ALA A 96 -3.54 -0.98 12.16
N GLY A 97 -2.56 -0.10 12.39
CA GLY A 97 -2.74 1.35 12.44
C GLY A 97 -2.71 2.02 11.06
N VAL A 98 -2.35 1.30 9.99
CA VAL A 98 -2.17 1.87 8.65
C VAL A 98 -3.47 1.88 7.88
N ALA A 99 -4.06 3.04 7.65
CA ALA A 99 -5.10 3.23 6.65
C ALA A 99 -4.45 3.58 5.30
N THR A 100 -4.92 2.92 4.24
CA THR A 100 -4.42 3.18 2.88
C THR A 100 -5.51 3.75 2.01
N ALA A 101 -5.24 4.91 1.41
CA ALA A 101 -6.05 5.45 0.33
C ALA A 101 -5.35 5.27 -1.02
N GLN A 102 -6.16 5.06 -2.07
CA GLN A 102 -5.68 4.88 -3.43
C GLN A 102 -6.54 5.74 -4.36
N ILE A 103 -5.90 6.51 -5.22
CA ILE A 103 -6.59 7.34 -6.20
C ILE A 103 -6.26 6.84 -7.61
N THR A 104 -7.29 6.52 -8.35
CA THR A 104 -7.24 6.06 -9.74
C THR A 104 -8.32 6.73 -10.56
N TYR A 105 -8.59 6.24 -11.76
CA TYR A 105 -9.65 6.74 -12.65
C TYR A 105 -10.60 5.62 -13.08
N ALA A 106 -11.82 5.99 -13.45
CA ALA A 106 -12.80 5.07 -13.99
C ALA A 106 -12.51 4.76 -15.46
N ALA A 107 -12.29 3.48 -15.78
CA ALA A 107 -12.09 3.01 -17.14
C ALA A 107 -13.39 2.88 -17.96
N ARG A 108 -14.54 3.05 -17.33
CA ARG A 108 -15.89 2.98 -17.93
C ARG A 108 -16.93 3.54 -16.97
N ASP A 109 -18.09 3.87 -17.52
CA ASP A 109 -19.26 4.22 -16.70
C ASP A 109 -19.66 3.04 -15.81
N SER A 110 -19.98 3.35 -14.57
CA SER A 110 -20.44 2.36 -13.60
C SER A 110 -21.33 3.01 -12.53
N ASP A 111 -22.15 2.19 -11.89
CA ASP A 111 -22.86 2.54 -10.66
C ASP A 111 -22.35 1.63 -9.55
N PHE A 112 -21.79 2.21 -8.52
CA PHE A 112 -21.19 1.45 -7.43
C PHE A 112 -21.51 2.11 -6.08
N ASP A 113 -22.17 1.39 -5.20
CA ASP A 113 -22.56 1.83 -3.85
C ASP A 113 -23.30 3.19 -3.82
N GLY A 114 -24.13 3.47 -4.86
CA GLY A 114 -24.88 4.70 -4.98
C GLY A 114 -24.11 5.89 -5.59
N PHE A 115 -22.87 5.67 -6.00
CA PHE A 115 -22.09 6.63 -6.78
C PHE A 115 -22.31 6.39 -8.28
N GLN A 116 -22.75 7.42 -9.00
CA GLN A 116 -22.71 7.41 -10.45
C GLN A 116 -21.33 7.85 -10.91
N ILE A 117 -20.62 6.95 -11.53
CA ILE A 117 -19.22 7.11 -11.95
C ILE A 117 -19.23 7.16 -13.47
N ALA A 118 -18.72 8.24 -14.05
CA ALA A 118 -18.50 8.36 -15.49
C ALA A 118 -17.08 7.93 -15.85
N GLU A 119 -16.91 7.45 -17.08
CA GLU A 119 -15.58 7.15 -17.62
C GLU A 119 -14.69 8.40 -17.55
N GLY A 120 -13.49 8.22 -17.00
CA GLY A 120 -12.52 9.29 -16.79
C GLY A 120 -12.65 10.06 -15.47
N ASP A 121 -13.70 9.81 -14.68
CA ASP A 121 -13.78 10.38 -13.32
C ASP A 121 -12.67 9.77 -12.43
N TYR A 122 -12.13 10.59 -11.53
CA TYR A 122 -11.20 10.10 -10.51
C TYR A 122 -11.95 9.39 -9.38
N LEU A 123 -11.37 8.33 -8.88
CA LEU A 123 -11.90 7.49 -7.81
C LEU A 123 -10.92 7.47 -6.64
N ALA A 124 -11.39 7.71 -5.44
CA ALA A 124 -10.64 7.47 -4.22
C ALA A 124 -11.19 6.22 -3.51
N LEU A 125 -10.31 5.29 -3.21
CA LEU A 125 -10.59 4.13 -2.38
C LEU A 125 -9.91 4.35 -1.02
N LEU A 126 -10.60 4.08 0.07
CA LEU A 126 -10.05 4.11 1.42
C LEU A 126 -10.32 2.75 2.10
N GLY A 127 -9.26 2.07 2.52
CA GLY A 127 -9.38 0.72 3.05
C GLY A 127 -10.01 -0.27 2.06
N GLY A 128 -9.80 -0.08 0.75
CA GLY A 128 -10.35 -0.90 -0.32
C GLY A 128 -11.84 -0.67 -0.64
N LYS A 129 -12.48 0.33 -0.02
CA LYS A 129 -13.87 0.76 -0.30
C LYS A 129 -13.88 2.08 -1.03
N LEU A 130 -14.89 2.29 -1.89
CA LEU A 130 -15.05 3.57 -2.56
C LEU A 130 -15.33 4.68 -1.52
N PHE A 131 -14.41 5.63 -1.42
CA PHE A 131 -14.52 6.81 -0.56
C PHE A 131 -15.24 7.96 -1.27
N GLY A 132 -14.95 8.15 -2.55
CA GLY A 132 -15.56 9.22 -3.35
C GLY A 132 -15.11 9.21 -4.79
N THR A 133 -15.78 10.03 -5.58
CA THR A 133 -15.47 10.28 -6.98
C THR A 133 -15.55 11.77 -7.27
N ASP A 134 -14.75 12.25 -8.19
CA ASP A 134 -14.77 13.63 -8.67
C ASP A 134 -14.14 13.72 -10.07
N LYS A 135 -14.51 14.74 -10.84
CA LYS A 135 -13.86 15.10 -12.11
C LYS A 135 -12.56 15.86 -11.89
N ASP A 136 -12.42 16.46 -10.73
CA ASP A 136 -11.25 17.22 -10.32
C ASP A 136 -10.43 16.41 -9.29
N LEU A 137 -9.23 16.00 -9.70
CA LEU A 137 -8.30 15.27 -8.87
C LEU A 137 -7.94 16.04 -7.59
N THR A 138 -7.76 17.34 -7.70
CA THR A 138 -7.42 18.22 -6.57
C THR A 138 -8.55 18.29 -5.56
N ALA A 139 -9.81 18.38 -6.02
CA ALA A 139 -10.98 18.36 -5.15
C ALA A 139 -11.10 17.01 -4.39
N LEU A 140 -10.81 15.91 -5.06
CA LEU A 140 -10.82 14.58 -4.45
C LEU A 140 -9.72 14.42 -3.40
N LEU A 141 -8.50 14.91 -3.69
CA LEU A 141 -7.39 14.96 -2.74
C LEU A 141 -7.72 15.76 -1.48
N ARG A 142 -8.38 16.92 -1.62
CA ARG A 142 -8.81 17.74 -0.48
C ARG A 142 -9.76 16.99 0.43
N LYS A 143 -10.78 16.33 -0.13
CA LYS A 143 -11.71 15.49 0.65
C LYS A 143 -10.99 14.40 1.42
N LEU A 144 -9.99 13.76 0.79
CA LEU A 144 -9.19 12.73 1.43
C LEU A 144 -8.30 13.30 2.55
N ALA A 145 -7.68 14.45 2.32
CA ALA A 145 -6.86 15.12 3.32
C ALA A 145 -7.68 15.60 4.54
N GLU A 146 -8.89 16.12 4.29
CA GLU A 146 -9.84 16.47 5.35
C GLU A 146 -10.22 15.24 6.18
N LYS A 147 -10.45 14.10 5.50
CA LYS A 147 -10.73 12.83 6.20
C LYS A 147 -9.55 12.35 7.04
N ALA A 148 -8.33 12.44 6.53
CA ALA A 148 -7.12 12.11 7.30
C ALA A 148 -6.99 12.98 8.55
N ALA A 149 -7.27 14.28 8.44
CA ALA A 149 -7.26 15.21 9.57
C ALA A 149 -8.37 14.88 10.60
N GLU A 150 -9.59 14.55 10.15
CA GLU A 150 -10.69 14.14 11.02
C GLU A 150 -10.35 12.85 11.80
N ASP A 151 -9.63 11.93 11.17
CA ASP A 151 -9.20 10.67 11.79
C ASP A 151 -7.98 10.85 12.72
N GLY A 152 -7.41 12.06 12.77
CA GLY A 152 -6.31 12.39 13.66
C GLY A 152 -4.97 11.83 13.19
N ALA A 153 -4.73 11.81 11.88
CA ALA A 153 -3.48 11.31 11.31
C ALA A 153 -2.26 12.02 11.90
N GLU A 154 -1.30 11.24 12.40
CA GLU A 154 -0.01 11.72 12.90
C GLU A 154 1.08 11.64 11.81
N PHE A 155 0.98 10.65 10.91
CA PHE A 155 1.87 10.48 9.77
C PHE A 155 1.07 10.33 8.49
N VAL A 156 1.47 11.06 7.45
CA VAL A 156 0.90 10.95 6.11
C VAL A 156 2.03 10.79 5.10
N THR A 157 2.00 9.71 4.35
CA THR A 157 2.95 9.50 3.24
C THR A 157 2.20 9.37 1.92
N VAL A 158 2.51 10.24 0.97
CA VAL A 158 1.92 10.26 -0.37
C VAL A 158 2.92 9.69 -1.37
N PHE A 159 2.58 8.57 -2.00
CA PHE A 159 3.36 7.97 -3.09
C PHE A 159 2.76 8.40 -4.43
N CYS A 160 3.52 9.16 -5.20
CA CYS A 160 3.10 9.66 -6.52
C CYS A 160 3.33 8.59 -7.59
N GLY A 161 2.31 8.32 -8.40
CA GLY A 161 2.37 7.39 -9.53
C GLY A 161 3.18 7.93 -10.71
N GLU A 162 3.41 7.08 -11.69
CA GLU A 162 4.20 7.41 -12.89
C GLU A 162 3.58 8.53 -13.74
N ASP A 163 2.25 8.71 -13.67
CA ASP A 163 1.50 9.73 -14.42
C ASP A 163 1.35 11.06 -13.63
N VAL A 164 1.94 11.19 -12.45
CA VAL A 164 1.88 12.39 -11.62
C VAL A 164 3.04 13.32 -11.95
N SER A 165 2.74 14.55 -12.38
CA SER A 165 3.76 15.58 -12.61
C SER A 165 4.30 16.15 -11.30
N GLU A 166 5.47 16.83 -11.36
CA GLU A 166 6.04 17.51 -10.20
C GLU A 166 5.08 18.57 -9.63
N GLU A 167 4.35 19.28 -10.50
CA GLU A 167 3.35 20.29 -10.09
C GLU A 167 2.19 19.64 -9.34
N GLN A 168 1.73 18.47 -9.79
CA GLN A 168 0.68 17.70 -9.11
C GLN A 168 1.16 17.11 -7.78
N ALA A 169 2.42 16.66 -7.70
CA ALA A 169 3.01 16.20 -6.45
C ALA A 169 3.10 17.33 -5.42
N GLN A 170 3.55 18.52 -5.85
CA GLN A 170 3.60 19.70 -5.00
C GLN A 170 2.21 20.14 -4.54
N ALA A 171 1.22 20.11 -5.44
CA ALA A 171 -0.17 20.44 -5.08
C ALA A 171 -0.72 19.45 -4.03
N ALA A 172 -0.42 18.16 -4.15
CA ALA A 172 -0.80 17.16 -3.15
C ALA A 172 -0.15 17.44 -1.79
N GLU A 173 1.15 17.78 -1.78
CA GLU A 173 1.88 18.16 -0.56
C GLU A 173 1.21 19.36 0.12
N GLU A 174 0.92 20.42 -0.61
CA GLU A 174 0.26 21.62 -0.08
C GLU A 174 -1.11 21.31 0.51
N ILE A 175 -1.91 20.46 -0.16
CA ILE A 175 -3.24 20.07 0.30
C ILE A 175 -3.17 19.34 1.64
N PHE A 176 -2.30 18.31 1.75
CA PHE A 176 -2.16 17.56 2.99
C PHE A 176 -1.52 18.38 4.10
N ALA A 177 -0.52 19.23 3.81
CA ALA A 177 0.08 20.13 4.79
C ALA A 177 -0.92 21.13 5.37
N GLN A 178 -1.87 21.63 4.55
CA GLN A 178 -2.91 22.52 5.01
C GLN A 178 -3.98 21.82 5.85
N ALA A 179 -4.37 20.61 5.48
CA ALA A 179 -5.41 19.85 6.18
C ALA A 179 -4.91 19.20 7.48
N CYS A 180 -3.66 18.72 7.48
CA CYS A 180 -3.03 18.00 8.58
C CYS A 180 -1.77 18.74 9.06
N PRO A 181 -1.89 19.96 9.65
CA PRO A 181 -0.72 20.79 9.97
C PRO A 181 0.15 20.21 11.08
N ASP A 182 -0.38 19.32 11.89
CA ASP A 182 0.33 18.67 13.00
C ASP A 182 0.90 17.30 12.62
N ALA A 183 0.55 16.77 11.43
CA ALA A 183 1.06 15.49 10.95
C ALA A 183 2.45 15.63 10.30
N GLU A 184 3.27 14.61 10.47
CA GLU A 184 4.50 14.47 9.68
C GLU A 184 4.14 14.02 8.26
N LEU A 185 4.43 14.88 7.28
CA LEU A 185 4.09 14.66 5.88
C LEU A 185 5.33 14.31 5.05
N SER A 186 5.22 13.27 4.24
CA SER A 186 6.21 12.89 3.24
C SER A 186 5.54 12.70 1.88
N VAL A 187 6.12 13.26 0.83
CA VAL A 187 5.69 13.05 -0.57
C VAL A 187 6.86 12.42 -1.34
N LEU A 188 6.63 11.24 -1.87
CA LEU A 188 7.66 10.39 -2.45
C LEU A 188 7.29 9.98 -3.89
N PRO A 189 8.26 9.87 -4.80
CA PRO A 189 8.04 9.27 -6.11
C PRO A 189 7.83 7.76 -5.92
N GLY A 190 6.60 7.28 -6.11
CA GLY A 190 6.25 5.86 -6.05
C GLY A 190 6.46 5.15 -7.37
N GLY A 191 6.20 5.84 -8.49
CA GLY A 191 6.33 5.30 -9.85
C GLY A 191 5.38 4.14 -10.16
N GLN A 192 4.32 3.98 -9.35
CA GLN A 192 3.32 2.94 -9.56
C GLN A 192 2.44 3.28 -10.75
N PRO A 193 2.09 2.29 -11.59
CA PRO A 193 1.08 2.43 -12.62
C PRO A 193 -0.33 2.41 -12.03
N VAL A 194 -1.33 2.85 -12.78
CA VAL A 194 -2.77 2.76 -12.49
C VAL A 194 -3.24 3.74 -11.41
N TYR A 195 -2.49 3.89 -10.32
CA TYR A 195 -2.84 4.81 -9.24
C TYR A 195 -2.03 6.10 -9.35
N TYR A 196 -2.73 7.24 -9.44
CA TYR A 196 -2.10 8.55 -9.34
C TYR A 196 -1.44 8.75 -7.99
N TYR A 197 -2.16 8.36 -6.92
CA TYR A 197 -1.63 8.46 -5.57
C TYR A 197 -1.98 7.20 -4.77
N ILE A 198 -1.01 6.75 -3.97
CA ILE A 198 -1.23 5.84 -2.85
C ILE A 198 -0.86 6.62 -1.61
N VAL A 199 -1.75 6.69 -0.63
CA VAL A 199 -1.55 7.48 0.60
C VAL A 199 -1.60 6.55 1.80
N SER A 200 -0.52 6.57 2.61
CA SER A 200 -0.50 6.00 3.95
C SER A 200 -1.01 7.04 4.93
N ILE A 201 -1.89 6.65 5.81
CA ILE A 201 -2.47 7.48 6.86
C ILE A 201 -2.33 6.69 8.16
N GLU A 202 -1.57 7.25 9.12
CA GLU A 202 -1.22 6.58 10.39
C GLU A 202 -1.43 7.51 11.57
#